data_60b7f64e97d4732c241b671223bfece2
#
_entry.id   60b7f64e97d4732c241b671223bfece2
#
_cell.length_a   1.000
_cell.length_b   1.000
_cell.length_c   1.000
_cell.angle_alpha   90.00
_cell.angle_beta   90.00
_cell.angle_gamma   90.00
#
_symmetry.space_group_name_H-M   'P 1'
#
loop_
_entity.id
_entity.type
_entity.pdbx_description
1 polymer ?
#
loop_
_entity_poly.entity_id
_entity_poly.type
_entity_poly.pdbx_seq_one_letter_code
_entity_poly.pdbx_strand_id
1 'polypeptide(L)'
;MNKTELKELRAKNLKQWFSNKTVPPKEKSYISQLISGKASFGEKSARRLEYDYGMPQFYLDKNNTQLVGLKCNNQYQLDNNTYVIEVLNINASAGNGFLNNDIVEVIKCIEFYNEHATTLFNGIPSENLKIINVSGDSMQGTFESGDAIYIDITVNQFQSDGIYVFTFDRGLYVKRLQLIKNKLIVISDNKKYQNWDISEEEIDQLYIHGKVMLSQSMLLRKHG
;
A
#
# COMPACT_ATOMS: atom_id res chain seq x y z
N MET A 1 9.01 -26.42 -14.69
CA MET A 1 7.52 -26.38 -14.57
C MET A 1 6.93 -26.94 -15.85
N ASN A 2 6.07 -27.93 -15.76
CA ASN A 2 5.44 -28.52 -16.96
C ASN A 2 4.23 -27.65 -17.41
N LYS A 3 3.68 -27.95 -18.62
CA LYS A 3 2.58 -27.14 -19.20
C LYS A 3 1.29 -27.18 -18.36
N THR A 4 1.06 -28.23 -17.61
CA THR A 4 -0.12 -28.40 -16.75
C THR A 4 0.03 -27.56 -15.48
N GLU A 5 1.16 -27.64 -14.81
CA GLU A 5 1.50 -26.83 -13.65
C GLU A 5 1.42 -25.32 -13.94
N LEU A 6 1.86 -24.90 -15.15
CA LEU A 6 1.78 -23.50 -15.55
C LEU A 6 0.34 -23.02 -15.74
N LYS A 7 -0.55 -23.87 -16.28
CA LYS A 7 -1.98 -23.53 -16.43
C LYS A 7 -2.68 -23.39 -15.08
N GLU A 8 -2.38 -24.29 -14.14
CA GLU A 8 -2.93 -24.26 -12.78
C GLU A 8 -2.44 -23.02 -12.04
N LEU A 9 -1.17 -22.68 -12.19
CA LEU A 9 -0.58 -21.46 -11.63
C LEU A 9 -1.28 -20.20 -12.16
N ARG A 10 -1.48 -20.11 -13.48
CA ARG A 10 -2.20 -19.00 -14.11
C ARG A 10 -3.63 -18.88 -13.61
N ALA A 11 -4.35 -19.98 -13.48
CA ALA A 11 -5.72 -20.01 -12.96
C ALA A 11 -5.78 -19.53 -11.50
N LYS A 12 -4.84 -19.98 -10.67
CA LYS A 12 -4.70 -19.55 -9.28
C LYS A 12 -4.42 -18.05 -9.19
N ASN A 13 -3.46 -17.53 -9.96
CA ASN A 13 -3.10 -16.12 -9.98
C ASN A 13 -4.25 -15.25 -10.51
N LEU A 14 -4.97 -15.70 -11.52
CA LEU A 14 -6.13 -15.00 -12.04
C LEU A 14 -7.27 -14.92 -11.01
N LYS A 15 -7.54 -16.02 -10.29
CA LYS A 15 -8.52 -16.04 -9.20
C LYS A 15 -8.12 -15.06 -8.10
N GLN A 16 -6.84 -15.01 -7.76
CA GLN A 16 -6.30 -14.10 -6.76
C GLN A 16 -6.42 -12.64 -7.22
N TRP A 17 -6.12 -12.32 -8.47
CA TRP A 17 -6.25 -10.97 -9.03
C TRP A 17 -7.67 -10.42 -8.90
N PHE A 18 -8.67 -11.27 -9.08
CA PHE A 18 -10.08 -10.88 -8.99
C PHE A 18 -10.73 -11.14 -7.62
N SER A 19 -9.96 -11.51 -6.59
CA SER A 19 -10.54 -11.77 -5.25
C SER A 19 -11.24 -10.56 -4.66
N ASN A 20 -10.70 -9.36 -4.90
CA ASN A 20 -11.20 -8.08 -4.38
C ASN A 20 -11.63 -7.11 -5.50
N LYS A 21 -11.79 -7.61 -6.74
CA LYS A 21 -12.14 -6.80 -7.91
C LYS A 21 -13.37 -7.34 -8.62
N THR A 22 -14.18 -6.43 -9.14
CA THR A 22 -15.35 -6.80 -9.94
C THR A 22 -14.93 -7.24 -11.33
N VAL A 23 -15.27 -8.48 -11.69
CA VAL A 23 -15.05 -8.98 -13.04
C VAL A 23 -16.06 -8.31 -14.00
N PRO A 24 -15.60 -7.70 -15.12
CA PRO A 24 -16.48 -7.11 -16.10
C PRO A 24 -17.52 -8.12 -16.62
N PRO A 25 -18.80 -7.72 -16.74
CA PRO A 25 -19.89 -8.65 -17.14
C PRO A 25 -19.63 -9.42 -18.44
N LYS A 26 -18.98 -8.77 -19.42
CA LYS A 26 -18.66 -9.36 -20.73
C LYS A 26 -17.62 -10.49 -20.67
N GLU A 27 -16.73 -10.46 -19.70
CA GLU A 27 -15.62 -11.43 -19.54
C GLU A 27 -15.87 -12.42 -18.40
N LYS A 28 -16.94 -12.25 -17.63
CA LYS A 28 -17.23 -13.04 -16.43
C LYS A 28 -17.26 -14.55 -16.70
N SER A 29 -17.91 -14.96 -17.79
CA SER A 29 -17.99 -16.36 -18.18
C SER A 29 -16.62 -16.93 -18.57
N TYR A 30 -15.85 -16.19 -19.37
CA TYR A 30 -14.53 -16.60 -19.82
C TYR A 30 -13.52 -16.70 -18.67
N ILE A 31 -13.47 -15.69 -17.81
CA ILE A 31 -12.60 -15.69 -16.62
C ILE A 31 -12.97 -16.85 -15.67
N SER A 32 -14.27 -17.13 -15.46
CA SER A 32 -14.73 -18.25 -14.66
C SER A 32 -14.29 -19.61 -15.25
N GLN A 33 -14.32 -19.76 -16.57
CA GLN A 33 -13.85 -20.98 -17.23
C GLN A 33 -12.33 -21.18 -17.12
N LEU A 34 -11.55 -20.10 -17.20
CA LEU A 34 -10.11 -20.15 -17.01
C LEU A 34 -9.74 -20.53 -15.57
N ILE A 35 -10.41 -19.92 -14.58
CA ILE A 35 -10.18 -20.18 -13.15
C ILE A 35 -10.57 -21.62 -12.77
N SER A 36 -11.67 -22.13 -13.35
CA SER A 36 -12.14 -23.51 -13.08
C SER A 36 -11.41 -24.59 -13.90
N GLY A 37 -10.46 -24.22 -14.77
CA GLY A 37 -9.73 -25.13 -15.63
C GLY A 37 -10.55 -25.71 -16.79
N LYS A 38 -11.80 -25.23 -17.00
CA LYS A 38 -12.67 -25.67 -18.13
C LYS A 38 -12.20 -25.14 -19.48
N ALA A 39 -11.49 -24.01 -19.49
CA ALA A 39 -10.85 -23.45 -20.67
C ALA A 39 -9.32 -23.56 -20.58
N SER A 40 -8.67 -23.74 -21.74
CA SER A 40 -7.20 -23.81 -21.79
C SER A 40 -6.57 -22.43 -21.54
N PHE A 41 -5.74 -22.30 -20.50
CA PHE A 41 -5.07 -21.06 -20.13
C PHE A 41 -3.68 -20.95 -20.78
N GLY A 42 -3.68 -20.70 -22.09
CA GLY A 42 -2.46 -20.55 -22.88
C GLY A 42 -1.76 -19.19 -22.65
N GLU A 43 -0.56 -19.06 -23.21
CA GLU A 43 0.27 -17.85 -23.07
C GLU A 43 -0.39 -16.60 -23.70
N LYS A 44 -0.98 -16.74 -24.90
CA LYS A 44 -1.68 -15.63 -25.55
C LYS A 44 -2.81 -15.07 -24.69
N SER A 45 -3.59 -15.94 -24.06
CA SER A 45 -4.66 -15.51 -23.13
C SER A 45 -4.11 -14.84 -21.88
N ALA A 46 -2.99 -15.33 -21.34
CA ALA A 46 -2.35 -14.75 -20.19
C ALA A 46 -1.86 -13.32 -20.51
N ARG A 47 -1.10 -13.14 -21.61
CA ARG A 47 -0.60 -11.79 -22.00
C ARG A 47 -1.74 -10.83 -22.31
N ARG A 48 -2.83 -11.31 -22.95
CA ARG A 48 -4.02 -10.48 -23.20
C ARG A 48 -4.64 -10.01 -21.88
N LEU A 49 -4.89 -10.93 -20.95
CA LEU A 49 -5.50 -10.58 -19.67
C LEU A 49 -4.60 -9.67 -18.81
N GLU A 50 -3.29 -9.90 -18.83
CA GLU A 50 -2.35 -9.00 -18.15
C GLU A 50 -2.43 -7.58 -18.70
N TYR A 51 -2.51 -7.44 -20.02
CA TYR A 51 -2.65 -6.14 -20.67
C TYR A 51 -4.01 -5.51 -20.39
N ASP A 52 -5.12 -6.24 -20.61
CA ASP A 52 -6.49 -5.73 -20.51
C ASP A 52 -6.85 -5.29 -19.08
N TYR A 53 -6.26 -5.94 -18.08
CA TYR A 53 -6.53 -5.68 -16.66
C TYR A 53 -5.38 -5.00 -15.92
N GLY A 54 -4.38 -4.49 -16.64
CA GLY A 54 -3.26 -3.75 -16.05
C GLY A 54 -2.41 -4.59 -15.09
N MET A 55 -2.32 -5.90 -15.31
CA MET A 55 -1.46 -6.75 -14.51
C MET A 55 0.02 -6.52 -14.87
N PRO A 56 0.96 -6.65 -13.93
CA PRO A 56 2.39 -6.66 -14.25
C PRO A 56 2.73 -7.72 -15.29
N GLN A 57 3.71 -7.46 -16.14
CA GLN A 57 4.15 -8.40 -17.15
C GLN A 57 4.58 -9.74 -16.52
N PHE A 58 4.06 -10.83 -17.05
CA PHE A 58 4.25 -12.20 -16.55
C PHE A 58 3.68 -12.44 -15.12
N TYR A 59 2.78 -11.60 -14.64
CA TYR A 59 2.12 -11.79 -13.34
C TYR A 59 1.47 -13.17 -13.24
N LEU A 60 0.79 -13.61 -14.28
CA LEU A 60 0.09 -14.89 -14.29
C LEU A 60 1.05 -16.09 -14.29
N ASP A 61 2.28 -15.93 -14.77
CA ASP A 61 3.28 -16.99 -14.84
C ASP A 61 4.23 -17.05 -13.64
N LYS A 62 4.20 -16.05 -12.77
CA LYS A 62 5.03 -16.00 -11.55
C LYS A 62 4.39 -16.82 -10.44
N ASN A 63 5.23 -17.44 -9.61
CA ASN A 63 4.76 -18.11 -8.41
C ASN A 63 4.37 -17.06 -7.37
N ASN A 64 3.20 -16.41 -7.60
CA ASN A 64 2.68 -15.34 -6.75
C ASN A 64 2.31 -15.81 -5.33
N THR A 65 2.47 -17.10 -5.04
CA THR A 65 2.39 -17.61 -3.67
C THR A 65 3.47 -17.01 -2.77
N GLN A 66 4.55 -16.46 -3.38
CA GLN A 66 5.56 -15.67 -2.67
C GLN A 66 5.31 -14.16 -2.77
N LEU A 67 4.35 -13.70 -3.60
CA LEU A 67 3.96 -12.29 -3.79
C LEU A 67 2.62 -11.94 -3.11
N VAL A 68 1.92 -12.92 -2.56
CA VAL A 68 0.92 -12.65 -1.52
C VAL A 68 1.71 -12.32 -0.28
N GLY A 69 2.00 -11.05 -0.15
CA GLY A 69 2.76 -10.45 0.92
C GLY A 69 3.79 -11.40 1.52
N LEU A 70 4.99 -10.94 1.72
CA LEU A 70 5.65 -11.28 2.95
C LEU A 70 4.68 -10.85 4.07
N LYS A 71 3.52 -11.52 4.18
CA LYS A 71 2.89 -11.68 5.49
C LYS A 71 4.02 -12.20 6.29
N CYS A 72 4.36 -11.54 7.36
CA CYS A 72 5.37 -11.99 8.28
C CYS A 72 5.06 -13.45 8.62
N ASN A 73 5.48 -14.36 7.72
CA ASN A 73 5.40 -15.79 7.88
C ASN A 73 6.53 -16.11 8.86
N ASN A 74 6.25 -15.77 10.11
CA ASN A 74 7.02 -16.33 11.22
C ASN A 74 6.84 -17.84 11.17
N GLN A 75 7.84 -18.53 10.64
CA GLN A 75 8.13 -19.92 11.03
C GLN A 75 8.57 -20.01 12.51
N TYR A 76 8.70 -18.86 13.19
CA TYR A 76 8.69 -18.79 14.63
C TYR A 76 7.23 -18.82 15.06
N GLN A 77 6.86 -19.76 15.94
CA GLN A 77 5.56 -19.73 16.61
C GLN A 77 5.35 -18.32 17.13
N LEU A 78 4.39 -17.60 16.50
CA LEU A 78 3.95 -16.30 17.02
C LEU A 78 3.45 -16.59 18.44
N ASP A 79 4.21 -16.18 19.42
CA ASP A 79 3.66 -16.03 20.76
C ASP A 79 2.42 -15.15 20.61
N ASN A 80 1.30 -15.57 21.20
CA ASN A 80 0.03 -14.84 21.19
C ASN A 80 0.15 -13.40 21.74
N ASN A 81 1.38 -12.96 22.03
CA ASN A 81 1.73 -11.67 22.62
C ASN A 81 2.55 -10.76 21.69
N THR A 82 2.60 -11.06 20.39
CA THR A 82 3.39 -10.27 19.44
C THR A 82 2.48 -9.41 18.54
N TYR A 83 2.82 -8.12 18.48
CA TYR A 83 2.16 -7.13 17.64
C TYR A 83 3.07 -6.80 16.45
N VAL A 84 2.66 -7.12 15.22
CA VAL A 84 3.51 -7.08 14.02
C VAL A 84 2.98 -6.05 13.03
N ILE A 85 3.83 -5.10 12.62
CA ILE A 85 3.49 -4.05 11.65
C ILE A 85 4.35 -4.24 10.39
N GLU A 86 3.72 -4.19 9.24
CA GLU A 86 4.36 -4.29 7.94
C GLU A 86 4.98 -2.94 7.52
N VAL A 87 6.21 -2.99 7.02
CA VAL A 87 6.90 -1.85 6.40
C VAL A 87 6.74 -1.95 4.89
N LEU A 88 6.16 -0.91 4.30
CA LEU A 88 5.82 -0.86 2.89
C LEU A 88 6.87 -0.10 2.07
N ASN A 89 7.14 -0.60 0.85
CA ASN A 89 8.00 0.07 -0.12
C ASN A 89 7.17 1.00 -1.02
N ILE A 90 7.05 2.27 -0.65
CA ILE A 90 6.28 3.24 -1.46
C ILE A 90 7.01 3.61 -2.75
N ASN A 91 8.34 3.55 -2.79
CA ASN A 91 9.11 3.94 -3.98
C ASN A 91 8.89 2.97 -5.16
N ALA A 92 8.57 1.71 -4.89
CA ALA A 92 8.19 0.73 -5.91
C ALA A 92 6.83 1.04 -6.55
N SER A 93 5.98 1.78 -5.86
CA SER A 93 4.61 2.12 -6.28
C SER A 93 4.51 3.47 -6.99
N ALA A 94 5.50 4.36 -6.86
CA ALA A 94 5.52 5.70 -7.46
C ALA A 94 5.82 5.70 -8.98
N GLY A 95 6.12 4.55 -9.58
CA GLY A 95 6.29 4.38 -11.01
C GLY A 95 5.00 3.94 -11.70
N ASN A 96 4.41 4.77 -12.53
CA ASN A 96 3.36 4.49 -13.53
C ASN A 96 2.14 3.64 -13.09
N GLY A 97 1.68 3.68 -11.85
CA GLY A 97 0.55 2.83 -11.48
C GLY A 97 -0.01 3.03 -10.08
N PHE A 98 0.13 4.19 -9.49
CA PHE A 98 -0.40 4.47 -8.15
C PHE A 98 -1.94 4.40 -8.04
N LEU A 99 -2.63 4.26 -9.15
CA LEU A 99 -4.10 4.08 -9.20
C LEU A 99 -4.55 2.63 -8.99
N ASN A 100 -3.63 1.68 -8.83
CA ASN A 100 -3.96 0.29 -8.52
C ASN A 100 -3.32 -0.10 -7.19
N ASN A 101 -4.10 -0.01 -6.13
CA ASN A 101 -3.79 -0.31 -4.72
C ASN A 101 -3.30 -1.75 -4.43
N ASP A 102 -2.84 -2.52 -5.40
CA ASP A 102 -2.80 -3.96 -5.24
C ASP A 102 -1.42 -4.59 -5.08
N ILE A 103 -0.33 -3.82 -5.17
CA ILE A 103 0.99 -4.41 -4.92
C ILE A 103 1.92 -3.37 -4.29
N VAL A 104 1.67 -3.03 -3.04
CA VAL A 104 2.68 -2.38 -2.22
C VAL A 104 3.55 -3.50 -1.65
N GLU A 105 4.82 -3.52 -2.04
CA GLU A 105 5.77 -4.52 -1.56
C GLU A 105 6.02 -4.34 -0.06
N VAL A 106 5.81 -5.40 0.73
CA VAL A 106 6.23 -5.43 2.13
C VAL A 106 7.72 -5.74 2.18
N ILE A 107 8.54 -4.78 2.64
CA ILE A 107 10.00 -4.92 2.67
C ILE A 107 10.45 -5.70 3.91
N LYS A 108 9.81 -5.45 5.04
CA LYS A 108 10.10 -6.06 6.34
C LYS A 108 8.92 -5.94 7.28
N CYS A 109 8.99 -6.60 8.43
CA CYS A 109 8.05 -6.46 9.51
C CYS A 109 8.77 -6.01 10.77
N ILE A 110 8.11 -5.19 11.58
CA ILE A 110 8.60 -4.78 12.89
C ILE A 110 7.69 -5.36 13.96
N GLU A 111 8.28 -6.01 14.95
CA GLU A 111 7.58 -6.69 16.02
C GLU A 111 7.66 -5.87 17.31
N PHE A 112 6.54 -5.78 18.01
CA PHE A 112 6.42 -5.17 19.33
C PHE A 112 5.80 -6.16 20.29
N TYR A 113 6.09 -6.03 21.56
CA TYR A 113 5.29 -6.68 22.60
C TYR A 113 3.92 -6.01 22.68
N ASN A 114 2.86 -6.82 22.78
CA ASN A 114 1.47 -6.36 22.75
C ASN A 114 1.17 -5.24 23.77
N GLU A 115 1.68 -5.35 24.98
CA GLU A 115 1.47 -4.33 26.03
C GLU A 115 2.03 -2.97 25.62
N HIS A 116 3.24 -2.95 25.04
CA HIS A 116 3.86 -1.72 24.55
C HIS A 116 3.12 -1.17 23.34
N ALA A 117 2.75 -2.04 22.40
CA ALA A 117 2.04 -1.65 21.18
C ALA A 117 0.66 -1.04 21.50
N THR A 118 -0.08 -1.63 22.42
CA THR A 118 -1.39 -1.13 22.86
C THR A 118 -1.29 0.31 23.38
N THR A 119 -0.25 0.59 24.15
CA THR A 119 0.00 1.96 24.68
C THR A 119 0.44 2.91 23.56
N LEU A 120 1.39 2.50 22.71
CA LEU A 120 1.94 3.34 21.65
C LEU A 120 0.92 3.68 20.57
N PHE A 121 0.07 2.72 20.21
CA PHE A 121 -0.86 2.81 19.08
C PHE A 121 -2.31 2.94 19.51
N ASN A 122 -2.57 3.31 20.78
CA ASN A 122 -3.92 3.54 21.31
C ASN A 122 -4.89 2.37 21.05
N GLY A 123 -4.40 1.13 21.08
CA GLY A 123 -5.20 -0.07 20.87
C GLY A 123 -5.61 -0.32 19.41
N ILE A 124 -5.07 0.40 18.44
CA ILE A 124 -5.30 0.12 17.02
C ILE A 124 -4.76 -1.27 16.70
N PRO A 125 -5.51 -2.18 16.04
CA PRO A 125 -5.02 -3.48 15.61
C PRO A 125 -3.83 -3.38 14.64
N SER A 126 -2.88 -4.32 14.72
CA SER A 126 -1.65 -4.27 13.91
C SER A 126 -1.88 -4.29 12.40
N GLU A 127 -2.92 -4.96 11.95
CA GLU A 127 -3.33 -5.00 10.55
C GLU A 127 -3.76 -3.63 9.99
N ASN A 128 -4.22 -2.75 10.88
CA ASN A 128 -4.65 -1.39 10.56
C ASN A 128 -3.50 -0.37 10.59
N LEU A 129 -2.32 -0.81 10.97
CA LEU A 129 -1.11 0.02 10.95
C LEU A 129 -0.17 -0.41 9.84
N LYS A 130 0.46 0.58 9.22
CA LYS A 130 1.53 0.36 8.27
C LYS A 130 2.68 1.33 8.57
N ILE A 131 3.88 0.93 8.17
CA ILE A 131 5.06 1.78 8.26
C ILE A 131 5.55 2.09 6.86
N ILE A 132 5.89 3.34 6.63
CA ILE A 132 6.58 3.78 5.41
C ILE A 132 7.78 4.63 5.79
N ASN A 133 8.79 4.68 4.90
CA ASN A 133 9.91 5.59 5.06
C ASN A 133 9.64 6.90 4.32
N VAL A 134 9.89 8.01 4.98
CA VAL A 134 9.75 9.35 4.39
C VAL A 134 10.82 9.54 3.32
N SER A 135 10.42 10.05 2.15
CA SER A 135 11.31 10.44 1.07
C SER A 135 11.18 11.94 0.80
N GLY A 136 12.32 12.61 0.60
CA GLY A 136 12.36 14.05 0.39
C GLY A 136 12.38 14.85 1.69
N ASP A 137 12.42 16.18 1.58
CA ASP A 137 12.65 17.12 2.67
C ASP A 137 11.47 18.09 2.90
N SER A 138 10.34 17.86 2.24
CA SER A 138 9.20 18.79 2.33
C SER A 138 8.55 18.87 3.73
N MET A 139 8.79 17.88 4.57
CA MET A 139 8.32 17.81 5.96
C MET A 139 9.46 17.95 6.96
N GLN A 140 10.62 18.48 6.52
CA GLN A 140 11.78 18.72 7.36
C GLN A 140 11.43 19.63 8.53
N GLY A 141 11.92 19.28 9.71
CA GLY A 141 11.56 19.91 10.99
C GLY A 141 10.52 19.11 11.77
N THR A 142 9.72 18.28 11.09
CA THR A 142 8.84 17.26 11.70
C THR A 142 9.38 15.88 11.43
N PHE A 143 9.74 15.58 10.17
CA PHE A 143 10.40 14.34 9.74
C PHE A 143 11.62 14.68 8.92
N GLU A 144 12.65 13.86 9.07
CA GLU A 144 13.81 13.89 8.17
C GLU A 144 13.65 12.81 7.08
N SER A 145 14.33 13.00 5.95
CA SER A 145 14.35 11.97 4.90
C SER A 145 14.96 10.68 5.43
N GLY A 146 14.27 9.57 5.25
CA GLY A 146 14.65 8.25 5.78
C GLY A 146 13.93 7.88 7.08
N ASP A 147 13.29 8.82 7.77
CA ASP A 147 12.52 8.50 8.97
C ASP A 147 11.36 7.55 8.67
N ALA A 148 11.06 6.67 9.61
CA ALA A 148 9.90 5.80 9.56
C ALA A 148 8.68 6.50 10.14
N ILE A 149 7.55 6.47 9.44
CA ILE A 149 6.25 6.96 9.94
C ILE A 149 5.25 5.82 10.03
N TYR A 150 4.48 5.81 11.10
CA TYR A 150 3.43 4.84 11.40
C TYR A 150 2.09 5.43 11.02
N ILE A 151 1.33 4.72 10.20
CA ILE A 151 0.12 5.20 9.54
C ILE A 151 -1.06 4.33 9.94
N ASP A 152 -2.11 4.96 10.43
CA ASP A 152 -3.43 4.33 10.59
C ASP A 152 -4.16 4.34 9.25
N ILE A 153 -4.27 3.18 8.62
CA ILE A 153 -4.93 3.01 7.32
C ILE A 153 -6.45 2.92 7.40
N THR A 154 -7.03 2.90 8.59
CA THR A 154 -8.50 2.98 8.75
C THR A 154 -9.02 4.40 8.47
N VAL A 155 -8.14 5.40 8.57
CA VAL A 155 -8.44 6.79 8.28
C VAL A 155 -8.29 7.04 6.78
N ASN A 156 -9.36 6.84 6.05
CA ASN A 156 -9.41 6.98 4.58
C ASN A 156 -10.09 8.28 4.10
N GLN A 157 -10.40 9.19 5.01
CA GLN A 157 -10.94 10.53 4.75
C GLN A 157 -10.40 11.54 5.75
N PHE A 158 -10.51 12.83 5.44
CA PHE A 158 -10.11 13.88 6.37
C PHE A 158 -11.03 13.86 7.61
N GLN A 159 -10.44 13.76 8.79
CA GLN A 159 -11.16 13.74 10.06
C GLN A 159 -10.88 14.98 10.92
N SER A 160 -9.62 15.40 10.97
CA SER A 160 -9.14 16.53 11.76
C SER A 160 -7.77 16.96 11.26
N ASP A 161 -7.34 18.16 11.61
CA ASP A 161 -5.98 18.63 11.31
C ASP A 161 -4.95 17.61 11.74
N GLY A 162 -3.94 17.38 10.90
CA GLY A 162 -2.91 16.37 11.15
C GLY A 162 -2.09 16.06 9.92
N ILE A 163 -1.20 15.09 10.02
CA ILE A 163 -0.35 14.68 8.91
C ILE A 163 -0.96 13.42 8.30
N TYR A 164 -1.05 13.44 6.98
CA TYR A 164 -1.68 12.38 6.18
C TYR A 164 -0.77 11.90 5.07
N VAL A 165 -0.94 10.65 4.72
CA VAL A 165 -0.44 10.07 3.47
C VAL A 165 -1.62 10.02 2.50
N PHE A 166 -1.48 10.69 1.36
CA PHE A 166 -2.57 10.79 0.39
C PHE A 166 -2.06 10.92 -1.04
N THR A 167 -2.90 10.58 -1.99
CA THR A 167 -2.70 10.84 -3.41
C THR A 167 -3.59 12.00 -3.83
N PHE A 168 -3.04 12.93 -4.60
CA PHE A 168 -3.76 14.01 -5.25
C PHE A 168 -3.13 14.26 -6.63
N ASP A 169 -3.95 14.39 -7.68
CA ASP A 169 -3.50 14.58 -9.06
C ASP A 169 -2.31 13.67 -9.43
N ARG A 170 -2.44 12.35 -9.17
CA ARG A 170 -1.43 11.30 -9.42
C ARG A 170 -0.14 11.39 -8.60
N GLY A 171 0.02 12.41 -7.76
CA GLY A 171 1.14 12.54 -6.84
C GLY A 171 0.84 11.89 -5.50
N LEU A 172 1.83 11.18 -4.90
CA LEU A 172 1.77 10.72 -3.53
C LEU A 172 2.44 11.74 -2.62
N TYR A 173 1.76 12.09 -1.55
CA TYR A 173 2.20 13.11 -0.62
C TYR A 173 2.16 12.62 0.83
N VAL A 174 3.14 13.08 1.61
CA VAL A 174 3.08 13.10 3.07
C VAL A 174 3.08 14.57 3.46
N LYS A 175 1.94 15.10 3.90
CA LYS A 175 1.77 16.53 4.21
C LYS A 175 0.82 16.72 5.38
N ARG A 176 0.90 17.89 5.98
CA ARG A 176 -0.09 18.34 6.96
C ARG A 176 -1.33 18.84 6.23
N LEU A 177 -2.48 18.30 6.59
CA LEU A 177 -3.78 18.79 6.12
C LEU A 177 -4.44 19.60 7.24
N GLN A 178 -4.95 20.76 6.89
CA GLN A 178 -5.67 21.64 7.80
C GLN A 178 -6.91 22.19 7.12
N LEU A 179 -8.06 22.08 7.78
CA LEU A 179 -9.30 22.66 7.28
C LEU A 179 -9.43 24.10 7.73
N ILE A 180 -9.39 25.02 6.79
CA ILE A 180 -9.60 26.45 7.04
C ILE A 180 -10.84 26.91 6.28
N LYS A 181 -11.91 27.24 7.01
CA LYS A 181 -13.25 27.49 6.44
C LYS A 181 -13.67 26.28 5.59
N ASN A 182 -13.85 26.48 4.27
CA ASN A 182 -14.29 25.44 3.33
C ASN A 182 -13.15 24.92 2.45
N LYS A 183 -11.88 25.20 2.80
CA LYS A 183 -10.72 24.78 2.03
C LYS A 183 -9.82 23.86 2.84
N LEU A 184 -9.38 22.80 2.22
CA LEU A 184 -8.38 21.92 2.79
C LEU A 184 -7.00 22.41 2.37
N ILE A 185 -6.26 22.94 3.33
CA ILE A 185 -4.91 23.48 3.08
C ILE A 185 -3.91 22.35 3.22
N VAL A 186 -3.04 22.22 2.22
CA VAL A 186 -1.92 21.29 2.19
C VAL A 186 -0.65 22.04 2.57
N ILE A 187 -0.07 21.66 3.70
CA ILE A 187 1.03 22.37 4.33
C ILE A 187 2.27 21.47 4.29
N SER A 188 3.37 22.05 3.80
CA SER A 188 4.72 21.51 3.98
C SER A 188 5.33 22.14 5.23
N ASP A 189 5.76 21.31 6.19
CA ASP A 189 6.38 21.82 7.41
C ASP A 189 7.74 22.51 7.13
N ASN A 190 8.42 22.11 6.03
CA ASN A 190 9.58 22.83 5.53
C ASN A 190 9.15 24.11 4.78
N LYS A 191 9.52 25.25 5.35
CA LYS A 191 9.16 26.58 4.84
C LYS A 191 9.71 26.93 3.45
N LYS A 192 10.60 26.11 2.88
CA LYS A 192 11.06 26.26 1.49
C LYS A 192 9.99 25.92 0.48
N TYR A 193 8.97 25.16 0.88
CA TYR A 193 7.87 24.72 0.05
C TYR A 193 6.65 25.58 0.28
N GLN A 194 5.98 25.95 -0.80
CA GLN A 194 4.71 26.70 -0.72
C GLN A 194 3.57 25.80 -0.29
N ASN A 195 2.69 26.34 0.54
CA ASN A 195 1.42 25.70 0.86
C ASN A 195 0.46 25.92 -0.30
N TRP A 196 -0.47 24.99 -0.47
CA TRP A 196 -1.52 25.07 -1.48
C TRP A 196 -2.83 24.55 -0.90
N ASP A 197 -3.93 24.77 -1.58
CA ASP A 197 -5.25 24.34 -1.13
C ASP A 197 -5.89 23.38 -2.12
N ILE A 198 -6.78 22.52 -1.62
CA ILE A 198 -7.68 21.67 -2.37
C ILE A 198 -9.05 22.29 -2.24
N SER A 199 -9.63 22.70 -3.36
CA SER A 199 -11.00 23.24 -3.40
C SER A 199 -12.07 22.17 -3.28
N GLU A 200 -13.31 22.56 -3.03
CA GLU A 200 -14.44 21.62 -3.02
C GLU A 200 -14.63 20.89 -4.37
N GLU A 201 -14.28 21.55 -5.47
CA GLU A 201 -14.38 20.98 -6.83
C GLU A 201 -13.29 19.93 -7.11
N GLU A 202 -12.17 19.98 -6.38
CA GLU A 202 -11.02 19.09 -6.54
C GLU A 202 -10.99 17.97 -5.50
N ILE A 203 -11.87 18.01 -4.51
CA ILE A 203 -11.86 17.06 -3.37
C ILE A 203 -12.00 15.60 -3.80
N ASP A 204 -12.68 15.34 -4.91
CA ASP A 204 -12.85 14.01 -5.48
C ASP A 204 -11.54 13.43 -6.04
N GLN A 205 -10.51 14.25 -6.23
CA GLN A 205 -9.18 13.82 -6.64
C GLN A 205 -8.29 13.48 -5.44
N LEU A 206 -8.73 13.79 -4.22
CA LEU A 206 -8.02 13.48 -3.00
C LEU A 206 -8.34 12.07 -2.54
N TYR A 207 -7.32 11.22 -2.47
CA TYR A 207 -7.42 9.89 -1.90
C TYR A 207 -6.49 9.75 -0.69
N ILE A 208 -7.08 9.67 0.51
CA ILE A 208 -6.33 9.51 1.76
C ILE A 208 -6.03 8.03 1.98
N HIS A 209 -4.75 7.70 2.13
CA HIS A 209 -4.27 6.34 2.44
C HIS A 209 -4.19 6.07 3.93
N GLY A 210 -4.06 7.12 4.74
CA GLY A 210 -4.04 7.01 6.18
C GLY A 210 -3.52 8.26 6.87
N LYS A 211 -3.69 8.28 8.19
CA LYS A 211 -3.22 9.36 9.08
C LYS A 211 -1.95 8.94 9.80
N VAL A 212 -0.96 9.82 9.85
CA VAL A 212 0.29 9.57 10.55
C VAL A 212 0.04 9.66 12.06
N MET A 213 0.41 8.60 12.77
CA MET A 213 0.25 8.49 14.23
C MET A 213 1.54 8.81 14.98
N LEU A 214 2.65 8.23 14.51
CA LEU A 214 3.96 8.33 15.14
C LEU A 214 5.04 8.44 14.06
N SER A 215 6.19 8.93 14.45
CA SER A 215 7.41 8.87 13.66
C SER A 215 8.57 8.35 14.50
N GLN A 216 9.52 7.70 13.83
CA GLN A 216 10.77 7.24 14.44
C GLN A 216 11.93 7.66 13.56
N SER A 217 12.86 8.42 14.14
CA SER A 217 14.09 8.79 13.44
C SER A 217 14.95 7.54 13.20
N MET A 218 15.41 7.42 11.98
CA MET A 218 16.31 6.35 11.53
C MET A 218 17.77 6.81 11.45
N LEU A 219 18.09 7.98 12.00
CA LEU A 219 19.42 8.56 11.96
C LEU A 219 20.42 7.72 12.78
N LEU A 220 21.29 6.99 12.08
CA LEU A 220 22.41 6.27 12.67
C LEU A 220 23.64 7.20 12.75
N ARG A 221 24.13 7.49 13.93
CA ARG A 221 25.37 8.22 14.14
C ARG A 221 26.50 7.24 14.46
N LYS A 222 27.57 7.30 13.71
CA LYS A 222 28.80 6.55 14.05
C LYS A 222 29.57 7.37 15.10
N HIS A 223 29.86 6.72 16.21
CA HIS A 223 30.74 7.24 17.25
C HIS A 223 31.97 6.33 17.27
N GLY A 224 33.00 6.69 16.54
CA GLY A 224 34.15 5.83 16.46
C GLY A 224 35.41 6.46 16.30
#